data_c2e9b386e60dbe5044d4279bbf4c9e6f
#
_entry.id   c2e9b386e60dbe5044d4279bbf4c9e6f
#
_cell.length_a   1.000
_cell.length_b   1.000
_cell.length_c   1.000
_cell.angle_alpha   90.00
_cell.angle_beta   90.00
_cell.angle_gamma   90.00
#
_symmetry.space_group_name_H-M   'P 1'
#
loop_
_entity.id
_entity.type
_entity.pdbx_description
1 polymer ?
#
loop_
_entity_poly.entity_id
_entity_poly.type
_entity_poly.pdbx_seq_one_letter_code
_entity_poly.pdbx_strand_id
1 'polypeptide(L)'
;IGKESLVMPMGRTKITRPVKSLDIILRTCASVNMLTQSKQRIFEKDKSEYSLKTLNSIINSINNNKKLFERIKLKLTIVDHNSDNQILEKFSALLDKQFFENEIIKLDINLYEKQINKINEEGKEVTKNQISN
;
A
#
# COMPACT_ATOMS: atom_id res chain seq x y z
N ILE A 1 15.48 17.07 5.46
CA ILE A 1 15.18 17.42 4.06
C ILE A 1 16.41 18.13 3.49
N GLY A 2 17.05 17.52 2.50
CA GLY A 2 18.26 18.07 1.90
C GLY A 2 18.00 19.31 1.04
N LYS A 3 19.07 19.98 0.67
CA LYS A 3 19.00 21.18 -0.18
C LYS A 3 18.39 20.94 -1.56
N GLU A 4 18.26 19.67 -1.95
CA GLU A 4 17.71 19.25 -3.24
C GLU A 4 16.22 18.90 -3.20
N SER A 5 15.59 18.96 -2.02
CA SER A 5 14.17 18.66 -1.92
C SER A 5 13.33 19.83 -2.40
N LEU A 6 12.42 19.53 -3.31
CA LEU A 6 11.48 20.49 -3.86
C LEU A 6 10.11 20.26 -3.22
N VAL A 7 9.60 21.27 -2.52
CA VAL A 7 8.23 21.25 -1.99
C VAL A 7 7.33 21.88 -3.04
N MET A 8 6.47 21.06 -3.65
CA MET A 8 5.51 21.53 -4.65
C MET A 8 4.12 21.63 -4.05
N PRO A 9 3.42 22.76 -4.21
CA PRO A 9 2.05 22.88 -3.75
C PRO A 9 1.14 21.95 -4.55
N MET A 10 0.36 21.14 -3.83
CA MET A 10 -0.54 20.16 -4.42
C MET A 10 -1.59 20.83 -5.32
N GLY A 11 -1.77 20.33 -6.54
CA GLY A 11 -2.78 20.84 -7.48
C GLY A 11 -2.37 22.03 -8.33
N ARG A 12 -1.17 22.59 -8.14
CA ARG A 12 -0.70 23.75 -8.91
C ARG A 12 0.44 23.46 -9.87
N THR A 13 0.99 22.25 -9.82
CA THR A 13 2.13 21.89 -10.65
C THR A 13 1.65 21.22 -11.93
N LYS A 14 2.04 21.76 -13.08
CA LYS A 14 1.80 21.11 -14.36
C LYS A 14 2.84 20.04 -14.60
N ILE A 15 2.40 18.86 -15.00
CA ILE A 15 3.29 17.81 -15.48
C ILE A 15 3.80 18.25 -16.86
N THR A 16 5.11 18.52 -16.96
CA THR A 16 5.72 19.01 -18.18
C THR A 16 6.25 17.89 -19.08
N ARG A 17 6.35 16.68 -18.54
CA ARG A 17 6.80 15.50 -19.29
C ARG A 17 5.63 14.53 -19.48
N PRO A 18 5.52 13.87 -20.64
CA PRO A 18 4.50 12.85 -20.82
C PRO A 18 4.75 11.69 -19.85
N VAL A 19 3.70 11.25 -19.18
CA VAL A 19 3.75 10.06 -18.32
C VAL A 19 3.77 8.83 -19.21
N LYS A 20 4.79 8.00 -19.08
CA LYS A 20 4.97 6.76 -19.87
C LYS A 20 4.49 5.53 -19.14
N SER A 21 4.61 5.50 -17.83
CA SER A 21 4.20 4.39 -16.98
C SER A 21 3.65 4.87 -15.65
N LEU A 22 2.79 4.07 -15.07
CA LEU A 22 2.23 4.28 -13.74
C LEU A 22 2.21 2.96 -12.99
N ASP A 23 2.94 2.89 -11.90
CA ASP A 23 2.92 1.75 -10.99
C ASP A 23 2.11 2.12 -9.74
N ILE A 24 1.03 1.38 -9.51
CA ILE A 24 0.19 1.52 -8.32
C ILE A 24 0.56 0.40 -7.36
N ILE A 25 0.92 0.77 -6.13
CA ILE A 25 1.25 -0.19 -5.10
C ILE A 25 0.20 -0.10 -3.99
N LEU A 26 -0.51 -1.20 -3.77
CA LEU A 26 -1.48 -1.33 -2.70
C LEU A 26 -0.93 -2.27 -1.62
N ARG A 27 -0.77 -1.76 -0.42
CA ARG A 27 -0.35 -2.55 0.72
C ARG A 27 -1.57 -3.11 1.44
N THR A 28 -1.56 -4.41 1.73
CA THR A 28 -2.65 -5.08 2.43
C THR A 28 -2.14 -5.90 3.61
N CYS A 29 -2.95 -5.94 4.67
CA CYS A 29 -2.72 -6.76 5.85
C CYS A 29 -4.08 -7.02 6.50
N ALA A 30 -4.82 -7.99 5.98
CA ALA A 30 -6.21 -8.18 6.35
C ALA A 30 -6.42 -9.07 7.59
N SER A 31 -5.41 -9.84 7.98
CA SER A 31 -5.51 -10.77 9.11
C SER A 31 -5.35 -10.11 10.49
N VAL A 32 -4.82 -8.89 10.54
CA VAL A 32 -4.54 -8.21 11.81
C VAL A 32 -5.69 -7.26 12.14
N ASN A 33 -6.46 -7.58 13.17
CA ASN A 33 -7.37 -6.62 13.77
C ASN A 33 -6.55 -5.57 14.51
N MET A 34 -6.77 -4.32 14.18
CA MET A 34 -5.95 -3.24 14.66
C MET A 34 -6.22 -2.88 16.11
N LEU A 35 -5.30 -3.30 16.94
CA LEU A 35 -5.25 -2.88 18.33
C LEU A 35 -4.56 -1.52 18.52
N THR A 36 -3.97 -0.95 17.46
CA THR A 36 -3.14 0.25 17.57
C THR A 36 -3.85 1.56 17.27
N GLN A 37 -5.09 1.53 16.80
CA GLN A 37 -5.88 2.74 16.60
C GLN A 37 -6.71 3.04 17.84
N SER A 38 -6.39 4.14 18.49
CA SER A 38 -7.09 4.62 19.69
C SER A 38 -8.49 5.18 19.42
N LYS A 39 -8.87 5.36 18.15
CA LYS A 39 -10.20 5.85 17.77
C LYS A 39 -10.98 4.78 17.04
N GLN A 40 -12.17 4.45 17.56
CA GLN A 40 -13.13 3.64 16.83
C GLN A 40 -13.54 4.35 15.55
N ARG A 41 -13.57 3.60 14.46
CA ARG A 41 -14.15 4.08 13.21
C ARG A 41 -15.67 4.10 13.36
N ILE A 42 -16.31 5.08 12.72
CA ILE A 42 -17.77 5.24 12.75
C ILE A 42 -18.49 3.99 12.25
N PHE A 43 -17.87 3.26 11.33
CA PHE A 43 -18.35 1.97 10.84
C PHE A 43 -17.22 0.95 10.96
N GLU A 44 -17.29 0.12 12.00
CA GLU A 44 -16.33 -0.99 12.14
C GLU A 44 -16.68 -2.10 11.17
N LYS A 45 -15.79 -2.31 10.21
CA LYS A 45 -15.81 -3.45 9.31
C LYS A 45 -14.47 -4.17 9.39
N ASP A 46 -14.47 -5.44 9.03
CA ASP A 46 -13.23 -6.20 8.93
C ASP A 46 -12.25 -5.54 7.97
N LYS A 47 -10.97 -5.62 8.28
CA LYS A 47 -9.92 -5.07 7.40
C LYS A 47 -9.99 -5.61 5.98
N SER A 48 -10.40 -6.86 5.83
CA SER A 48 -10.63 -7.48 4.53
C SER A 48 -11.63 -6.71 3.68
N GLU A 49 -12.72 -6.23 4.29
CA GLU A 49 -13.71 -5.43 3.59
C GLU A 49 -13.17 -4.08 3.14
N TYR A 50 -12.37 -3.42 3.98
CA TYR A 50 -11.73 -2.17 3.61
C TYR A 50 -10.73 -2.35 2.47
N SER A 51 -9.94 -3.41 2.53
CA SER A 51 -8.98 -3.74 1.48
C SER A 51 -9.68 -4.02 0.15
N LEU A 52 -10.76 -4.77 0.17
CA LEU A 52 -11.57 -5.04 -1.03
C LEU A 52 -12.22 -3.77 -1.58
N LYS A 53 -12.74 -2.91 -0.72
CA LYS A 53 -13.30 -1.62 -1.16
C LYS A 53 -12.24 -0.72 -1.79
N THR A 54 -11.06 -0.67 -1.21
CA THR A 54 -9.94 0.09 -1.75
C THR A 54 -9.55 -0.45 -3.12
N LEU A 55 -9.39 -1.74 -3.25
CA LEU A 55 -9.05 -2.38 -4.53
C LEU A 55 -10.13 -2.12 -5.58
N ASN A 56 -11.40 -2.29 -5.23
CA ASN A 56 -12.51 -2.01 -6.14
C ASN A 56 -12.55 -0.56 -6.56
N SER A 57 -12.28 0.37 -5.66
CA SER A 57 -12.22 1.79 -5.96
C SER A 57 -11.12 2.12 -6.97
N ILE A 58 -9.94 1.54 -6.79
CA ILE A 58 -8.82 1.68 -7.72
C ILE A 58 -9.20 1.13 -9.10
N ILE A 59 -9.72 -0.09 -9.14
CA ILE A 59 -10.14 -0.75 -10.40
C ILE A 59 -11.21 0.07 -11.12
N ASN A 60 -12.21 0.56 -10.40
CA ASN A 60 -13.27 1.39 -10.97
C ASN A 60 -12.72 2.70 -11.52
N SER A 61 -11.80 3.33 -10.81
CA SER A 61 -11.15 4.56 -11.27
C SER A 61 -10.38 4.35 -12.56
N ILE A 62 -9.67 3.24 -12.66
CA ILE A 62 -8.94 2.88 -13.88
C ILE A 62 -9.91 2.59 -15.02
N ASN A 63 -10.94 1.78 -14.78
CA ASN A 63 -11.91 1.40 -15.81
C ASN A 63 -12.73 2.58 -16.33
N ASN A 64 -13.05 3.53 -15.46
CA ASN A 64 -13.78 4.73 -15.85
C ASN A 64 -12.91 5.71 -16.66
N ASN A 65 -11.61 5.54 -16.66
CA ASN A 65 -10.66 6.41 -17.33
C ASN A 65 -9.75 5.67 -18.31
N LYS A 66 -10.22 4.61 -18.92
CA LYS A 66 -9.42 3.76 -19.85
C LYS A 66 -8.70 4.56 -20.92
N LYS A 67 -9.33 5.59 -21.46
CA LYS A 67 -8.74 6.44 -22.51
C LYS A 67 -7.47 7.15 -22.05
N LEU A 68 -7.42 7.55 -20.77
CA LEU A 68 -6.22 8.18 -20.20
C LEU A 68 -5.04 7.23 -20.11
N PHE A 69 -5.31 5.94 -20.01
CA PHE A 69 -4.28 4.91 -19.81
C PHE A 69 -3.90 4.17 -21.10
N GLU A 70 -4.48 4.50 -22.25
CA GLU A 70 -4.19 3.83 -23.51
C GLU A 70 -2.71 3.89 -23.93
N ARG A 71 -2.04 5.00 -23.60
CA ARG A 71 -0.62 5.22 -23.95
C ARG A 71 0.31 5.07 -22.75
N ILE A 72 -0.21 4.65 -21.62
CA ILE A 72 0.53 4.51 -20.36
C ILE A 72 0.64 3.04 -20.01
N LYS A 73 1.84 2.59 -19.68
CA LYS A 73 2.04 1.26 -19.14
C LYS A 73 1.58 1.26 -17.68
N LEU A 74 0.42 0.66 -17.43
CA LEU A 74 -0.19 0.61 -16.11
C LEU A 74 0.06 -0.75 -15.45
N LYS A 75 0.55 -0.73 -14.22
CA LYS A 75 0.73 -1.92 -13.40
C LYS A 75 0.19 -1.68 -11.99
N LEU A 76 -0.59 -2.64 -11.49
CA LEU A 76 -1.06 -2.67 -10.11
C LEU A 76 -0.40 -3.83 -9.37
N THR A 77 0.31 -3.53 -8.31
CA THR A 77 0.95 -4.52 -7.45
C THR A 77 0.33 -4.47 -6.06
N ILE A 78 -0.21 -5.59 -5.60
CA ILE A 78 -0.62 -5.76 -4.21
C ILE A 78 0.57 -6.34 -3.44
N VAL A 79 1.03 -5.64 -2.42
CA VAL A 79 2.06 -6.12 -1.50
C VAL A 79 1.34 -6.53 -0.22
N ASP A 80 1.18 -7.83 -0.05
CA ASP A 80 0.41 -8.39 1.06
C ASP A 80 1.31 -8.88 2.19
N HIS A 81 0.89 -8.53 3.40
CA HIS A 81 1.49 -9.04 4.62
C HIS A 81 0.43 -9.82 5.39
N ASN A 82 0.57 -11.13 5.38
CA ASN A 82 -0.16 -12.03 6.27
C ASN A 82 -1.69 -11.96 6.20
N SER A 83 -2.26 -11.71 5.02
CA SER A 83 -3.69 -11.85 4.79
C SER A 83 -4.10 -13.31 4.62
N ASP A 84 -5.33 -13.64 4.96
CA ASP A 84 -5.89 -14.97 4.77
C ASP A 84 -5.95 -15.33 3.28
N ASN A 85 -5.78 -16.62 2.99
CA ASN A 85 -5.85 -17.11 1.60
C ASN A 85 -7.17 -16.79 0.91
N GLN A 86 -8.28 -16.81 1.64
CA GLN A 86 -9.59 -16.45 1.09
C GLN A 86 -9.62 -15.01 0.55
N ILE A 87 -8.99 -14.09 1.24
CA ILE A 87 -8.88 -12.69 0.82
C ILE A 87 -7.99 -12.56 -0.40
N LEU A 88 -6.86 -13.25 -0.40
CA LEU A 88 -5.94 -13.25 -1.54
C LEU A 88 -6.58 -13.83 -2.80
N GLU A 89 -7.41 -14.86 -2.65
CA GLU A 89 -8.19 -15.42 -3.76
C GLU A 89 -9.20 -14.41 -4.31
N LYS A 90 -9.85 -13.63 -3.44
CA LYS A 90 -10.77 -12.57 -3.87
C LYS A 90 -10.04 -11.46 -4.63
N PHE A 91 -8.86 -11.05 -4.15
CA PHE A 91 -8.02 -10.09 -4.86
C PHE A 91 -7.61 -10.61 -6.24
N SER A 92 -7.15 -11.85 -6.29
CA SER A 92 -6.75 -12.51 -7.54
C SER A 92 -7.91 -12.58 -8.53
N ALA A 93 -9.08 -12.98 -8.08
CA ALA A 93 -10.28 -13.07 -8.91
C ALA A 93 -10.69 -11.70 -9.49
N LEU A 94 -10.56 -10.63 -8.73
CA LEU A 94 -10.82 -9.28 -9.21
C LEU A 94 -9.78 -8.80 -10.24
N LEU A 95 -8.50 -9.11 -9.98
CA LEU A 95 -7.40 -8.68 -10.84
C LEU A 95 -7.33 -9.45 -12.16
N ASP A 96 -7.70 -10.74 -12.18
CA ASP A 96 -7.65 -11.58 -13.37
C ASP A 96 -8.59 -11.08 -14.49
N LYS A 97 -9.61 -10.33 -14.13
CA LYS A 97 -10.58 -9.77 -15.07
C LYS A 97 -10.12 -8.45 -15.70
N GLN A 98 -9.01 -7.89 -15.25
CA GLN A 98 -8.63 -6.55 -15.63
C GLN A 98 -7.70 -6.53 -16.85
N PHE A 99 -7.76 -5.43 -17.61
CA PHE A 99 -6.96 -5.27 -18.84
C PHE A 99 -5.51 -4.86 -18.55
N PHE A 100 -5.21 -4.36 -17.39
CA PHE A 100 -3.88 -3.87 -17.02
C PHE A 100 -3.04 -4.96 -16.33
N GLU A 101 -1.73 -4.80 -16.40
CA GLU A 101 -0.79 -5.69 -15.72
C GLU A 101 -0.97 -5.62 -14.19
N ASN A 102 -0.98 -6.77 -13.55
CA ASN A 102 -1.15 -6.84 -12.10
C ASN A 102 -0.44 -8.05 -11.52
N GLU A 103 -0.08 -7.95 -10.25
CA GLU A 103 0.49 -9.06 -9.49
C GLU A 103 0.21 -8.90 -7.99
N ILE A 104 0.28 -10.01 -7.27
CA ILE A 104 0.20 -10.05 -5.81
C ILE A 104 1.52 -10.61 -5.29
N ILE A 105 2.21 -9.81 -4.49
CA ILE A 105 3.45 -10.20 -3.83
C ILE A 105 3.16 -10.44 -2.36
N LYS A 106 3.46 -11.65 -1.88
CA LYS A 106 3.40 -11.97 -0.46
C LYS A 106 4.71 -11.60 0.19
N LEU A 107 4.65 -10.70 1.17
CA LEU A 107 5.82 -10.30 1.92
C LEU A 107 6.17 -11.38 2.95
N ASP A 108 7.34 -11.98 2.81
CA ASP A 108 7.86 -12.92 3.80
C ASP A 108 8.71 -12.19 4.84
N ILE A 109 8.10 -11.94 6.00
CA ILE A 109 8.76 -11.23 7.10
C ILE A 109 9.91 -12.04 7.69
N ASN A 110 9.85 -13.37 7.61
CA ASN A 110 10.91 -14.23 8.15
C ASN A 110 12.27 -13.94 7.51
N LEU A 111 12.29 -13.53 6.26
CA LEU A 111 13.51 -13.10 5.56
C LEU A 111 14.16 -11.86 6.20
N TYR A 112 13.38 -11.04 6.89
CA TYR A 112 13.81 -9.76 7.46
C TYR A 112 13.79 -9.75 8.99
N GLU A 113 13.55 -10.90 9.63
CA GLU A 113 13.38 -11.01 11.07
C GLU A 113 14.56 -10.43 11.85
N LYS A 114 15.78 -10.75 11.45
CA LYS A 114 17.00 -10.23 12.08
C LYS A 114 17.10 -8.71 11.99
N GLN A 115 16.74 -8.15 10.85
CA GLN A 115 16.79 -6.70 10.63
C GLN A 115 15.70 -5.98 11.44
N ILE A 116 14.50 -6.55 11.51
CA ILE A 116 13.39 -6.02 12.30
C ILE A 116 13.75 -6.04 13.78
N ASN A 117 14.29 -7.12 14.30
CA ASN A 117 14.71 -7.25 15.69
C ASN A 117 15.81 -6.26 16.04
N LYS A 118 16.78 -6.06 15.15
CA LYS A 118 17.85 -5.07 15.33
C LYS A 118 17.28 -3.64 15.45
N ILE A 119 16.36 -3.26 14.57
CA ILE A 119 15.72 -1.95 14.61
C ILE A 119 14.93 -1.76 15.90
N ASN A 120 14.20 -2.78 16.35
CA ASN A 120 13.44 -2.75 17.59
C ASN A 120 14.34 -2.60 18.81
N GLU A 121 15.48 -3.28 18.84
CA GLU A 121 16.47 -3.16 19.91
C GLU A 121 17.10 -1.77 19.94
N GLU A 122 17.52 -1.25 18.79
CA GLU A 122 18.05 0.11 18.67
C GLU A 122 17.03 1.15 19.15
N GLY A 123 15.74 0.99 18.78
CA GLY A 123 14.67 1.86 19.27
C GLY A 123 14.48 1.81 20.78
N LYS A 124 14.60 0.64 21.39
CA LYS A 124 14.53 0.48 22.85
C LYS A 124 15.72 1.12 23.56
N GLU A 125 16.92 1.01 23.03
CA GLU A 125 18.11 1.65 23.58
C GLU A 125 18.01 3.19 23.53
N VAL A 126 17.57 3.74 22.42
CA VAL A 126 17.35 5.18 22.28
C VAL A 126 16.34 5.67 23.33
N THR A 127 15.22 4.97 23.49
CA THR A 127 14.20 5.32 24.50
C THR A 127 14.75 5.23 25.90
N LYS A 128 15.51 4.20 26.21
CA LYS A 128 16.13 4.01 27.51
C LYS A 128 17.13 5.11 27.84
N ASN A 129 17.94 5.52 26.88
CA ASN A 129 18.91 6.61 27.05
C ASN A 129 18.23 7.96 27.24
N GLN A 130 17.11 8.19 26.58
CA GLN A 130 16.31 9.41 26.77
C GLN A 130 15.66 9.49 28.15
N ILE A 131 15.27 8.36 28.72
CA ILE A 131 14.67 8.30 30.06
C ILE A 131 15.75 8.44 31.15
N SER A 132 16.97 7.98 30.91
CA SER A 132 18.09 8.00 31.86
C SER A 132 18.73 9.40 32.01
N ASN A 133 18.49 10.28 31.09
CA ASN A 133 19.00 11.65 31.10
C ASN A 133 17.92 12.64 31.52
#